data_13691b2fbd60ae6be3b20edc5b98ce95
#
_entry.id   13691b2fbd60ae6be3b20edc5b98ce95
#
_cell.length_a   1.000
_cell.length_b   1.000
_cell.length_c   1.000
_cell.angle_alpha   90.00
_cell.angle_beta   90.00
_cell.angle_gamma   90.00
#
_symmetry.space_group_name_H-M   'P 1'
#
loop_
_entity.id
_entity.type
_entity.pdbx_description
1 polymer ?
#
loop_
_entity_poly.entity_id
_entity_poly.type
_entity_poly.pdbx_seq_one_letter_code
_entity_poly.pdbx_strand_id
1 'polypeptide(L)'
;MPVKLRLQRHGKKGKPFYWIVAADTRAKRDGRFLEKLGTYNPNLNPAKIELNIDSAVKWLENGAQPTDTTRAILSNEGVLLKKHLAVGVKKGALTEEEAEKKFQEWLTEKKAKTDAKKSNLQKEKDAQEAKALAAEKAANEARIAAVLQKVNEETAVVNEETTEVAEETAEVAEETAEVAEETAVVNEETAVVNEETAKVAKETAEVAEETAEVAEETAEEE
;
A
#
# COMPACT_ATOMS: atom_id res chain seq x y z
N MET A 1 4.54 -36.74 -22.83
CA MET A 1 4.21 -36.64 -21.41
C MET A 1 3.22 -35.50 -21.21
N PRO A 2 2.17 -35.66 -20.43
CA PRO A 2 1.21 -34.57 -20.24
C PRO A 2 1.83 -33.45 -19.40
N VAL A 3 1.87 -32.25 -19.98
CA VAL A 3 2.34 -31.03 -19.31
C VAL A 3 1.14 -30.27 -18.76
N LYS A 4 1.26 -29.78 -17.52
CA LYS A 4 0.25 -28.91 -16.90
C LYS A 4 0.82 -27.54 -16.61
N LEU A 5 -0.02 -26.51 -16.82
CA LEU A 5 0.22 -25.17 -16.31
C LEU A 5 -0.37 -25.07 -14.92
N ARG A 6 0.47 -24.85 -13.91
CA ARG A 6 0.07 -24.88 -12.51
C ARG A 6 0.79 -23.82 -11.69
N LEU A 7 0.29 -23.59 -10.49
CA LEU A 7 0.89 -22.72 -9.50
C LEU A 7 1.85 -23.51 -8.61
N GLN A 8 3.06 -22.99 -8.43
CA GLN A 8 3.99 -23.41 -7.38
C GLN A 8 3.95 -22.39 -6.25
N ARG A 9 3.93 -22.85 -5.01
CA ARG A 9 3.89 -21.98 -3.85
C ARG A 9 5.29 -21.64 -3.38
N HIS A 10 5.53 -20.34 -3.24
CA HIS A 10 6.71 -19.75 -2.65
C HIS A 10 6.31 -18.73 -1.56
N GLY A 11 7.27 -17.99 -1.01
CA GLY A 11 7.02 -16.97 0.00
C GLY A 11 7.02 -17.49 1.43
N LYS A 12 6.59 -16.66 2.37
CA LYS A 12 6.62 -16.92 3.82
C LYS A 12 5.30 -17.49 4.31
N LYS A 13 5.29 -18.01 5.56
CA LYS A 13 4.06 -18.32 6.30
C LYS A 13 3.23 -17.04 6.44
N GLY A 14 1.94 -17.09 6.07
CA GLY A 14 1.04 -15.92 6.07
C GLY A 14 1.15 -15.00 4.85
N LYS A 15 2.26 -15.01 4.07
CA LYS A 15 2.43 -14.20 2.85
C LYS A 15 2.78 -15.09 1.66
N PRO A 16 1.81 -15.81 1.06
CA PRO A 16 2.05 -16.69 -0.07
C PRO A 16 2.40 -15.89 -1.33
N PHE A 17 3.31 -16.42 -2.11
CA PHE A 17 3.68 -15.92 -3.43
C PHE A 17 3.72 -17.11 -4.38
N TYR A 18 3.19 -16.98 -5.59
CA TYR A 18 3.05 -18.11 -6.50
C TYR A 18 3.81 -17.85 -7.81
N TRP A 19 4.46 -18.90 -8.28
CA TRP A 19 4.98 -18.94 -9.64
C TRP A 19 4.01 -19.71 -10.54
N ILE A 20 3.76 -19.15 -11.72
CA ILE A 20 3.01 -19.82 -12.78
C ILE A 20 4.03 -20.56 -13.62
N VAL A 21 3.92 -21.88 -13.66
CA VAL A 21 4.93 -22.72 -14.30
C VAL A 21 4.29 -23.77 -15.21
N ALA A 22 5.03 -24.13 -16.26
CA ALA A 22 4.79 -25.33 -17.04
C ALA A 22 5.57 -26.49 -16.40
N ALA A 23 4.89 -27.54 -16.00
CA ALA A 23 5.52 -28.68 -15.33
C ALA A 23 4.88 -30.01 -15.75
N ASP A 24 5.64 -31.10 -15.66
CA ASP A 24 5.13 -32.44 -15.86
C ASP A 24 4.08 -32.76 -14.78
N THR A 25 3.02 -33.45 -15.18
CA THR A 25 1.93 -33.87 -14.30
C THR A 25 2.42 -34.73 -13.13
N ARG A 26 3.47 -35.53 -13.33
CA ARG A 26 4.06 -36.43 -12.34
C ARG A 26 4.92 -35.69 -11.30
N ALA A 27 5.40 -34.48 -11.61
CA ALA A 27 6.25 -33.73 -10.69
C ALA A 27 5.45 -33.23 -9.48
N LYS A 28 6.09 -33.18 -8.30
CA LYS A 28 5.50 -32.60 -7.09
C LYS A 28 5.14 -31.14 -7.34
N ARG A 29 4.19 -30.59 -6.55
CA ARG A 29 3.71 -29.20 -6.74
C ARG A 29 4.86 -28.18 -6.81
N ASP A 30 5.76 -28.18 -5.85
CA ASP A 30 6.89 -27.26 -5.72
C ASP A 30 8.22 -27.87 -6.21
N GLY A 31 8.12 -28.92 -7.04
CA GLY A 31 9.26 -29.63 -7.59
C GLY A 31 9.78 -29.03 -8.89
N ARG A 32 10.48 -29.85 -9.67
CA ARG A 32 11.07 -29.48 -10.97
C ARG A 32 9.97 -29.00 -11.93
N PHE A 33 10.22 -27.91 -12.62
CA PHE A 33 9.38 -27.36 -13.68
C PHE A 33 10.19 -27.26 -14.99
N LEU A 34 9.51 -27.12 -16.10
CA LEU A 34 10.10 -26.96 -17.42
C LEU A 34 10.41 -25.49 -17.70
N GLU A 35 9.42 -24.61 -17.50
CA GLU A 35 9.54 -23.18 -17.73
C GLU A 35 8.71 -22.41 -16.70
N LYS A 36 9.24 -21.25 -16.26
CA LYS A 36 8.52 -20.28 -15.46
C LYS A 36 7.88 -19.24 -16.37
N LEU A 37 6.56 -19.18 -16.40
CA LEU A 37 5.78 -18.27 -17.24
C LEU A 37 5.53 -16.93 -16.59
N GLY A 38 5.50 -16.90 -15.24
CA GLY A 38 5.21 -15.66 -14.55
C GLY A 38 5.08 -15.80 -13.04
N THR A 39 4.57 -14.75 -12.41
CA THR A 39 4.35 -14.65 -10.97
C THR A 39 2.93 -14.20 -10.66
N TYR A 40 2.41 -14.65 -9.53
CA TYR A 40 1.12 -14.27 -8.99
C TYR A 40 1.22 -13.91 -7.51
N ASN A 41 0.88 -12.70 -7.16
CA ASN A 41 0.87 -12.21 -5.79
C ASN A 41 -0.55 -11.89 -5.33
N PRO A 42 -1.16 -12.74 -4.49
CA PRO A 42 -2.51 -12.52 -3.97
C PRO A 42 -2.57 -11.55 -2.78
N ASN A 43 -1.42 -11.17 -2.20
CA ASN A 43 -1.39 -10.33 -0.99
C ASN A 43 -1.75 -8.85 -1.26
N LEU A 44 -1.82 -8.47 -2.51
CA LEU A 44 -2.21 -7.13 -2.95
C LEU A 44 -3.69 -7.12 -3.37
N ASN A 45 -4.35 -6.00 -3.21
CA ASN A 45 -5.70 -5.78 -3.72
C ASN A 45 -5.70 -4.54 -4.64
N PRO A 46 -5.90 -4.72 -5.95
CA PRO A 46 -6.05 -5.99 -6.69
C PRO A 46 -4.78 -6.84 -6.71
N ALA A 47 -4.93 -8.16 -6.88
CA ALA A 47 -3.81 -9.10 -6.97
C ALA A 47 -2.90 -8.74 -8.16
N LYS A 48 -1.57 -8.81 -7.94
CA LYS A 48 -0.59 -8.52 -8.99
C LYS A 48 -0.24 -9.81 -9.73
N ILE A 49 -0.36 -9.76 -11.06
CA ILE A 49 0.01 -10.84 -11.97
C ILE A 49 1.05 -10.29 -12.93
N GLU A 50 2.16 -11.00 -13.07
CA GLU A 50 3.17 -10.73 -14.08
C GLU A 50 3.33 -12.02 -14.91
N LEU A 51 2.99 -11.97 -16.19
CA LEU A 51 2.94 -13.15 -17.05
C LEU A 51 3.52 -12.86 -18.43
N ASN A 52 4.35 -13.80 -18.93
CA ASN A 52 4.75 -13.81 -20.32
C ASN A 52 3.63 -14.46 -21.14
N ILE A 53 2.85 -13.63 -21.83
CA ILE A 53 1.66 -14.05 -22.59
C ILE A 53 2.07 -14.98 -23.74
N ASP A 54 3.16 -14.67 -24.45
CA ASP A 54 3.57 -15.42 -25.63
C ASP A 54 4.05 -16.83 -25.29
N SER A 55 4.87 -16.97 -24.25
CA SER A 55 5.29 -18.28 -23.75
C SER A 55 4.08 -19.10 -23.28
N ALA A 56 3.13 -18.47 -22.59
CA ALA A 56 1.92 -19.16 -22.11
C ALA A 56 1.04 -19.64 -23.29
N VAL A 57 0.88 -18.85 -24.35
CA VAL A 57 0.14 -19.25 -25.56
C VAL A 57 0.84 -20.43 -26.24
N LYS A 58 2.16 -20.39 -26.41
CA LYS A 58 2.95 -21.49 -27.01
C LYS A 58 2.74 -22.81 -26.25
N TRP A 59 2.79 -22.80 -24.92
CA TRP A 59 2.53 -23.99 -24.11
C TRP A 59 1.10 -24.51 -24.28
N LEU A 60 0.10 -23.62 -24.35
CA LEU A 60 -1.28 -24.01 -24.60
C LEU A 60 -1.50 -24.56 -26.00
N GLU A 61 -0.78 -24.09 -27.02
CA GLU A 61 -0.79 -24.62 -28.37
C GLU A 61 -0.14 -26.00 -28.44
N ASN A 62 0.94 -26.22 -27.68
CA ASN A 62 1.61 -27.51 -27.52
C ASN A 62 0.80 -28.52 -26.69
N GLY A 63 -0.41 -28.16 -26.27
CA GLY A 63 -1.33 -29.06 -25.56
C GLY A 63 -1.17 -29.09 -24.05
N ALA A 64 -0.44 -28.16 -23.44
CA ALA A 64 -0.39 -28.05 -21.98
C ALA A 64 -1.77 -27.71 -21.41
N GLN A 65 -2.17 -28.44 -20.34
CA GLN A 65 -3.46 -28.26 -19.71
C GLN A 65 -3.33 -27.36 -18.47
N PRO A 66 -4.04 -26.21 -18.42
CA PRO A 66 -4.05 -25.38 -17.22
C PRO A 66 -4.90 -26.02 -16.12
N THR A 67 -4.49 -25.90 -14.86
CA THR A 67 -5.35 -26.14 -13.70
C THR A 67 -6.41 -25.07 -13.60
N ASP A 68 -7.52 -25.30 -12.89
CA ASP A 68 -8.66 -24.37 -12.84
C ASP A 68 -8.26 -22.98 -12.35
N THR A 69 -7.48 -22.90 -11.28
CA THR A 69 -6.95 -21.63 -10.77
C THR A 69 -6.03 -20.93 -11.77
N THR A 70 -5.14 -21.67 -12.40
CA THR A 70 -4.26 -21.10 -13.44
C THR A 70 -5.05 -20.65 -14.65
N ARG A 71 -6.09 -21.40 -15.04
CA ARG A 71 -6.99 -21.04 -16.14
C ARG A 71 -7.69 -19.72 -15.88
N ALA A 72 -8.17 -19.48 -14.65
CA ALA A 72 -8.76 -18.20 -14.26
C ALA A 72 -7.75 -17.04 -14.37
N ILE A 73 -6.51 -17.25 -13.92
CA ILE A 73 -5.42 -16.25 -14.03
C ILE A 73 -5.09 -15.98 -15.50
N LEU A 74 -4.91 -17.02 -16.32
CA LEU A 74 -4.62 -16.89 -17.75
C LEU A 74 -5.76 -16.20 -18.51
N SER A 75 -7.01 -16.45 -18.13
CA SER A 75 -8.17 -15.74 -18.67
C SER A 75 -8.16 -14.26 -18.28
N ASN A 76 -7.76 -13.94 -17.05
CA ASN A 76 -7.66 -12.57 -16.58
C ASN A 76 -6.61 -11.76 -17.35
N GLU A 77 -5.51 -12.37 -17.76
CA GLU A 77 -4.43 -11.74 -18.53
C GLU A 77 -4.62 -11.84 -20.05
N GLY A 78 -5.72 -12.44 -20.50
CA GLY A 78 -6.07 -12.51 -21.92
C GLY A 78 -5.35 -13.59 -22.74
N VAL A 79 -4.59 -14.48 -22.10
CA VAL A 79 -3.87 -15.58 -22.79
C VAL A 79 -4.82 -16.49 -23.55
N LEU A 80 -5.97 -16.82 -22.95
CA LEU A 80 -6.97 -17.66 -23.59
C LEU A 80 -7.63 -16.96 -24.78
N LEU A 81 -7.84 -15.64 -24.70
CA LEU A 81 -8.33 -14.83 -25.79
C LEU A 81 -7.33 -14.79 -26.94
N LYS A 82 -6.04 -14.52 -26.66
CA LYS A 82 -4.98 -14.50 -27.66
C LYS A 82 -4.87 -15.86 -28.38
N LYS A 83 -4.92 -16.96 -27.62
CA LYS A 83 -4.97 -18.31 -28.22
C LYS A 83 -6.20 -18.50 -29.11
N HIS A 84 -7.38 -18.05 -28.69
CA HIS A 84 -8.60 -18.16 -29.47
C HIS A 84 -8.50 -17.40 -30.79
N LEU A 85 -7.99 -16.17 -30.74
CA LEU A 85 -7.76 -15.34 -31.93
C LEU A 85 -6.75 -15.99 -32.88
N ALA A 86 -5.65 -16.52 -32.35
CA ALA A 86 -4.64 -17.26 -33.14
C ALA A 86 -5.24 -18.49 -33.84
N VAL A 87 -6.14 -19.22 -33.17
CA VAL A 87 -6.88 -20.34 -33.81
C VAL A 87 -7.84 -19.83 -34.89
N GLY A 88 -8.46 -18.64 -34.68
CA GLY A 88 -9.30 -17.97 -35.69
C GLY A 88 -8.52 -17.62 -36.96
N VAL A 89 -7.30 -17.08 -36.79
CA VAL A 89 -6.39 -16.79 -37.91
C VAL A 89 -5.99 -18.08 -38.64
N LYS A 90 -5.59 -19.13 -37.91
CA LYS A 90 -5.25 -20.44 -38.47
C LYS A 90 -6.40 -21.07 -39.28
N LYS A 91 -7.65 -20.80 -38.89
CA LYS A 91 -8.86 -21.27 -39.59
C LYS A 91 -9.28 -20.36 -40.77
N GLY A 92 -8.63 -19.22 -40.97
CA GLY A 92 -8.97 -18.25 -42.01
C GLY A 92 -10.24 -17.40 -41.69
N ALA A 93 -10.71 -17.41 -40.46
CA ALA A 93 -11.89 -16.63 -40.06
C ALA A 93 -11.58 -15.16 -39.72
N LEU A 94 -10.31 -14.84 -39.43
CA LEU A 94 -9.82 -13.52 -39.07
C LEU A 94 -8.47 -13.28 -39.74
N THR A 95 -8.18 -12.02 -40.06
CA THR A 95 -6.82 -11.60 -40.41
C THR A 95 -5.96 -11.41 -39.15
N GLU A 96 -4.65 -11.46 -39.31
CA GLU A 96 -3.73 -11.27 -38.19
C GLU A 96 -3.86 -9.86 -37.58
N GLU A 97 -4.01 -8.85 -38.44
CA GLU A 97 -4.23 -7.46 -38.02
C GLU A 97 -5.53 -7.26 -37.22
N GLU A 98 -6.63 -7.91 -37.62
CA GLU A 98 -7.89 -7.86 -36.88
C GLU A 98 -7.80 -8.56 -35.52
N ALA A 99 -7.07 -9.67 -35.45
CA ALA A 99 -6.84 -10.38 -34.22
C ALA A 99 -6.05 -9.52 -33.22
N GLU A 100 -5.00 -8.84 -33.69
CA GLU A 100 -4.22 -7.94 -32.85
C GLU A 100 -5.02 -6.73 -32.38
N LYS A 101 -5.82 -6.09 -33.25
CA LYS A 101 -6.70 -4.97 -32.88
C LYS A 101 -7.66 -5.38 -31.77
N LYS A 102 -8.36 -6.50 -31.93
CA LYS A 102 -9.29 -7.02 -30.92
C LYS A 102 -8.61 -7.34 -29.60
N PHE A 103 -7.37 -7.83 -29.64
CA PHE A 103 -6.60 -8.09 -28.43
C PHE A 103 -6.18 -6.79 -27.72
N GLN A 104 -5.76 -5.79 -28.47
CA GLN A 104 -5.38 -4.48 -27.93
C GLN A 104 -6.59 -3.74 -27.34
N GLU A 105 -7.73 -3.74 -27.99
CA GLU A 105 -8.99 -3.20 -27.47
C GLU A 105 -9.36 -3.85 -26.14
N TRP A 106 -9.29 -5.17 -26.06
CA TRP A 106 -9.56 -5.89 -24.81
C TRP A 106 -8.56 -5.52 -23.69
N LEU A 107 -7.27 -5.36 -24.04
CA LEU A 107 -6.25 -4.94 -23.07
C LEU A 107 -6.52 -3.53 -22.52
N THR A 108 -6.92 -2.60 -23.37
CA THR A 108 -7.24 -1.22 -22.96
C THR A 108 -8.47 -1.19 -22.04
N GLU A 109 -9.54 -1.90 -22.39
CA GLU A 109 -10.71 -2.04 -21.53
C GLU A 109 -10.38 -2.67 -20.18
N LYS A 110 -9.53 -3.69 -20.19
CA LYS A 110 -9.14 -4.39 -18.98
C LYS A 110 -8.31 -3.50 -18.05
N LYS A 111 -7.35 -2.75 -18.61
CA LYS A 111 -6.57 -1.75 -17.87
C LYS A 111 -7.50 -0.69 -17.26
N ALA A 112 -8.41 -0.13 -18.03
CA ALA A 112 -9.37 0.85 -17.54
C ALA A 112 -10.21 0.30 -16.36
N LYS A 113 -10.70 -0.94 -16.46
CA LYS A 113 -11.45 -1.61 -15.39
C LYS A 113 -10.60 -1.85 -14.13
N THR A 114 -9.33 -2.22 -14.29
CA THR A 114 -8.43 -2.42 -13.13
C THR A 114 -8.05 -1.11 -12.47
N ASP A 115 -7.83 -0.06 -13.23
CA ASP A 115 -7.47 1.26 -12.70
C ASP A 115 -8.69 1.93 -12.04
N ALA A 116 -9.89 1.75 -12.59
CA ALA A 116 -11.13 2.15 -11.92
C ALA A 116 -11.31 1.43 -10.56
N LYS A 117 -11.01 0.13 -10.48
CA LYS A 117 -11.04 -0.60 -9.19
C LYS A 117 -10.01 -0.08 -8.21
N LYS A 118 -8.78 0.20 -8.66
CA LYS A 118 -7.73 0.76 -7.79
C LYS A 118 -8.14 2.12 -7.25
N SER A 119 -8.67 3.00 -8.12
CA SER A 119 -9.12 4.33 -7.72
C SER A 119 -10.27 4.28 -6.72
N ASN A 120 -11.24 3.36 -6.91
CA ASN A 120 -12.34 3.18 -5.97
C ASN A 120 -11.85 2.66 -4.60
N LEU A 121 -10.96 1.66 -4.60
CA LEU A 121 -10.36 1.15 -3.37
C LEU A 121 -9.53 2.22 -2.63
N GLN A 122 -8.85 3.09 -3.37
CA GLN A 122 -8.12 4.20 -2.75
C GLN A 122 -9.09 5.20 -2.13
N LYS A 123 -10.13 5.62 -2.85
CA LYS A 123 -11.18 6.50 -2.32
C LYS A 123 -11.87 5.93 -1.08
N GLU A 124 -12.14 4.61 -1.07
CA GLU A 124 -12.71 3.95 0.10
C GLU A 124 -11.77 3.98 1.31
N LYS A 125 -10.47 3.75 1.10
CA LYS A 125 -9.45 3.86 2.15
C LYS A 125 -9.35 5.29 2.67
N ASP A 126 -9.21 6.26 1.78
CA ASP A 126 -9.13 7.67 2.13
C ASP A 126 -10.37 8.13 2.91
N ALA A 127 -11.56 7.66 2.50
CA ALA A 127 -12.80 7.93 3.19
C ALA A 127 -12.88 7.25 4.58
N GLN A 128 -12.35 6.04 4.73
CA GLN A 128 -12.26 5.35 6.02
C GLN A 128 -11.26 6.03 6.95
N GLU A 129 -10.09 6.41 6.44
CA GLU A 129 -9.08 7.15 7.20
C GLU A 129 -9.61 8.52 7.64
N ALA A 130 -10.28 9.26 6.74
CA ALA A 130 -10.89 10.53 7.09
C ALA A 130 -11.96 10.40 8.17
N LYS A 131 -12.79 9.34 8.12
CA LYS A 131 -13.79 9.05 9.16
C LYS A 131 -13.13 8.67 10.48
N ALA A 132 -12.07 7.86 10.44
CA ALA A 132 -11.34 7.48 11.66
C ALA A 132 -10.69 8.70 12.31
N LEU A 133 -10.04 9.56 11.52
CA LEU A 133 -9.45 10.82 12.00
C LEU A 133 -10.51 11.78 12.57
N ALA A 134 -11.67 11.89 11.92
CA ALA A 134 -12.77 12.72 12.42
C ALA A 134 -13.32 12.18 13.75
N ALA A 135 -13.49 10.86 13.86
CA ALA A 135 -13.93 10.22 15.10
C ALA A 135 -12.89 10.37 16.23
N GLU A 136 -11.60 10.25 15.90
CA GLU A 136 -10.51 10.45 16.86
C GLU A 136 -10.45 11.91 17.35
N LYS A 137 -10.57 12.89 16.44
CA LYS A 137 -10.65 14.30 16.79
C LYS A 137 -11.84 14.59 17.71
N ALA A 138 -13.03 14.09 17.36
CA ALA A 138 -14.22 14.27 18.18
C ALA A 138 -14.07 13.61 19.57
N ALA A 139 -13.46 12.42 19.65
CA ALA A 139 -13.18 11.76 20.92
C ALA A 139 -12.15 12.54 21.76
N ASN A 140 -11.14 13.12 21.13
CA ASN A 140 -10.15 13.95 21.82
C ASN A 140 -10.74 15.27 22.30
N GLU A 141 -11.55 15.93 21.49
CA GLU A 141 -12.29 17.14 21.88
C GLU A 141 -13.23 16.86 23.04
N ALA A 142 -13.96 15.74 23.02
CA ALA A 142 -14.82 15.32 24.12
C ALA A 142 -14.01 15.03 25.40
N ARG A 143 -12.83 14.42 25.31
CA ARG A 143 -11.93 14.21 26.44
C ARG A 143 -11.42 15.53 27.01
N ILE A 144 -10.99 16.44 26.16
CA ILE A 144 -10.51 17.76 26.57
C ILE A 144 -11.65 18.54 27.25
N ALA A 145 -12.84 18.52 26.66
CA ALA A 145 -14.00 19.16 27.25
C ALA A 145 -14.37 18.56 28.65
N ALA A 146 -14.31 17.22 28.77
CA ALA A 146 -14.55 16.54 30.05
C ALA A 146 -13.48 16.86 31.10
N VAL A 147 -12.22 16.99 30.70
CA VAL A 147 -11.12 17.40 31.60
C VAL A 147 -11.29 18.86 32.00
N LEU A 148 -11.61 19.73 31.06
CA LEU A 148 -11.89 21.15 31.39
C LEU A 148 -13.07 21.32 32.31
N GLN A 149 -14.15 20.54 32.17
CA GLN A 149 -15.27 20.55 33.09
C GLN A 149 -14.85 20.13 34.51
N LYS A 150 -14.07 19.03 34.61
CA LYS A 150 -13.55 18.59 35.91
C LYS A 150 -12.63 19.60 36.55
N VAL A 151 -11.72 20.21 35.78
CA VAL A 151 -10.84 21.27 36.27
C VAL A 151 -11.66 22.49 36.71
N ASN A 152 -12.70 22.87 35.96
CA ASN A 152 -13.58 23.97 36.37
C ASN A 152 -14.42 23.64 37.63
N GLU A 153 -14.87 22.39 37.77
CA GLU A 153 -15.54 21.92 38.98
C GLU A 153 -14.59 21.92 40.18
N GLU A 154 -13.36 21.41 40.02
CA GLU A 154 -12.32 21.44 41.06
C GLU A 154 -11.91 22.87 41.41
N THR A 155 -11.77 23.76 40.43
CA THR A 155 -11.46 25.18 40.68
C THR A 155 -12.64 25.92 41.30
N ALA A 156 -13.87 25.54 41.00
CA ALA A 156 -15.06 26.11 41.67
C ALA A 156 -15.13 25.71 43.16
N VAL A 157 -14.84 24.42 43.47
CA VAL A 157 -14.77 23.93 44.85
C VAL A 157 -13.63 24.59 45.64
N VAL A 158 -12.46 24.75 44.98
CA VAL A 158 -11.32 25.44 45.60
C VAL A 158 -11.61 26.93 45.79
N ASN A 159 -12.39 27.60 44.94
CA ASN A 159 -12.80 28.98 45.14
C ASN A 159 -13.80 29.15 46.25
N GLU A 160 -14.65 28.18 46.58
CA GLU A 160 -15.54 28.23 47.74
C GLU A 160 -14.77 28.05 49.08
N GLU A 161 -13.69 27.23 49.09
CA GLU A 161 -12.80 27.10 50.26
C GLU A 161 -11.84 28.30 50.43
N THR A 162 -11.50 29.01 49.35
CA THR A 162 -10.51 30.11 49.41
C THR A 162 -11.09 31.46 49.82
N THR A 163 -12.40 31.59 50.08
CA THR A 163 -12.95 32.81 50.67
C THR A 163 -12.60 32.98 52.15
N GLU A 164 -12.13 31.93 52.82
CA GLU A 164 -11.62 32.00 54.19
C GLU A 164 -10.09 32.15 54.30
N VAL A 165 -9.34 31.98 53.18
CA VAL A 165 -7.87 32.00 53.18
C VAL A 165 -7.31 33.20 52.36
N ALA A 166 -8.13 34.21 52.08
CA ALA A 166 -7.75 35.34 51.22
C ALA A 166 -6.67 36.30 51.81
N GLU A 167 -6.27 36.12 53.06
CA GLU A 167 -5.20 36.91 53.69
C GLU A 167 -3.80 36.29 53.59
N GLU A 168 -3.69 34.95 53.24
CA GLU A 168 -2.40 34.25 53.14
C GLU A 168 -1.90 34.11 51.69
N THR A 169 -2.72 34.46 50.67
CA THR A 169 -2.44 34.19 49.29
C THR A 169 -1.78 35.33 48.49
N ALA A 170 -1.45 36.46 49.12
CA ALA A 170 -0.69 37.53 48.46
C ALA A 170 0.76 37.12 48.17
N GLU A 171 1.37 36.27 49.02
CA GLU A 171 2.74 35.78 48.81
C GLU A 171 2.81 34.65 47.73
N VAL A 172 1.75 33.87 47.60
CA VAL A 172 1.72 32.75 46.60
C VAL A 172 1.48 33.26 45.16
N ALA A 173 0.88 34.43 45.00
CA ALA A 173 0.65 35.05 43.70
C ALA A 173 1.96 35.55 43.03
N GLU A 174 2.97 35.89 43.84
CA GLU A 174 4.28 36.31 43.36
C GLU A 174 5.11 35.09 42.86
N GLU A 175 5.00 33.94 43.56
CA GLU A 175 5.69 32.71 43.20
C GLU A 175 5.11 32.05 41.92
N THR A 176 3.79 32.18 41.68
CA THR A 176 3.16 31.67 40.45
C THR A 176 3.46 32.54 39.24
N ALA A 177 3.80 33.81 39.42
CA ALA A 177 4.25 34.67 38.31
C ALA A 177 5.66 34.29 37.86
N GLU A 178 6.56 33.91 38.77
CA GLU A 178 7.91 33.41 38.41
C GLU A 178 7.85 32.07 37.64
N VAL A 179 6.95 31.16 38.07
CA VAL A 179 6.77 29.86 37.36
C VAL A 179 6.14 30.03 35.98
N ALA A 180 5.31 31.05 35.79
CA ALA A 180 4.76 31.36 34.45
C ALA A 180 5.82 31.94 33.51
N GLU A 181 6.79 32.67 34.04
CA GLU A 181 7.94 33.17 33.26
C GLU A 181 8.90 32.04 32.90
N GLU A 182 9.11 31.06 33.81
CA GLU A 182 9.93 29.87 33.54
C GLU A 182 9.32 28.94 32.49
N THR A 183 7.98 28.76 32.52
CA THR A 183 7.28 27.98 31.48
C THR A 183 7.23 28.65 30.12
N ALA A 184 7.28 29.99 30.06
CA ALA A 184 7.43 30.71 28.80
C ALA A 184 8.82 30.50 28.19
N VAL A 185 9.86 30.49 29.02
CA VAL A 185 11.24 30.20 28.59
C VAL A 185 11.40 28.77 28.08
N VAL A 186 10.79 27.79 28.76
CA VAL A 186 10.79 26.39 28.32
C VAL A 186 10.04 26.19 26.98
N ASN A 187 8.96 26.93 26.74
CA ASN A 187 8.25 26.91 25.46
C ASN A 187 9.07 27.57 24.33
N GLU A 188 9.85 28.57 24.64
CA GLU A 188 10.77 29.20 23.67
C GLU A 188 11.95 28.27 23.35
N GLU A 189 12.50 27.55 24.35
CA GLU A 189 13.53 26.52 24.12
C GLU A 189 13.01 25.35 23.31
N THR A 190 11.77 24.89 23.54
CA THR A 190 11.17 23.81 22.75
C THR A 190 10.86 24.24 21.32
N ALA A 191 10.54 25.51 21.08
CA ALA A 191 10.40 26.06 19.74
C ALA A 191 11.74 26.09 18.98
N VAL A 192 12.82 26.45 19.67
CA VAL A 192 14.17 26.45 19.10
C VAL A 192 14.64 25.03 18.77
N VAL A 193 14.38 24.06 19.67
CA VAL A 193 14.71 22.64 19.43
C VAL A 193 13.91 22.08 18.25
N ASN A 194 12.64 22.45 18.11
CA ASN A 194 11.84 22.05 16.94
C ASN A 194 12.33 22.69 15.63
N GLU A 195 12.86 23.90 15.68
CA GLU A 195 13.45 24.54 14.51
C GLU A 195 14.80 23.91 14.12
N GLU A 196 15.61 23.50 15.11
CA GLU A 196 16.85 22.77 14.87
C GLU A 196 16.57 21.34 14.34
N THR A 197 15.59 20.65 14.89
CA THR A 197 15.20 19.30 14.38
C THR A 197 14.64 19.40 12.95
N ALA A 198 13.93 20.46 12.59
CA ALA A 198 13.48 20.70 11.22
C ALA A 198 14.64 21.02 10.25
N LYS A 199 15.69 21.68 10.73
CA LYS A 199 16.91 21.93 9.93
C LYS A 199 17.70 20.64 9.72
N VAL A 200 17.86 19.81 10.76
CA VAL A 200 18.53 18.50 10.66
C VAL A 200 17.74 17.55 9.74
N ALA A 201 16.41 17.58 9.77
CA ALA A 201 15.58 16.79 8.86
C ALA A 201 15.71 17.23 7.40
N LYS A 202 15.92 18.51 7.13
CA LYS A 202 16.22 19.01 5.78
C LYS A 202 17.60 18.61 5.30
N GLU A 203 18.58 18.69 6.16
CA GLU A 203 19.97 18.33 5.86
C GLU A 203 20.12 16.81 5.63
N THR A 204 19.38 15.98 6.38
CA THR A 204 19.33 14.53 6.15
C THR A 204 18.57 14.16 4.86
N ALA A 205 17.59 14.94 4.43
CA ALA A 205 16.92 14.77 3.15
C ALA A 205 17.85 15.11 1.97
N GLU A 206 18.60 16.19 2.08
CA GLU A 206 19.59 16.62 1.08
C GLU A 206 20.73 15.60 0.92
N VAL A 207 21.24 15.05 2.05
CA VAL A 207 22.25 13.97 2.03
C VAL A 207 21.69 12.67 1.44
N ALA A 208 20.40 12.38 1.63
CA ALA A 208 19.75 11.22 1.02
C ALA A 208 19.58 11.37 -0.51
N GLU A 209 19.36 12.60 -0.98
CA GLU A 209 19.28 12.90 -2.40
C GLU A 209 20.67 12.85 -3.07
N GLU A 210 21.68 13.35 -2.41
CA GLU A 210 23.07 13.28 -2.88
C GLU A 210 23.62 11.84 -2.91
N THR A 211 23.22 11.00 -1.93
CA THR A 211 23.59 9.56 -1.93
C THR A 211 22.83 8.76 -2.99
N ALA A 212 21.63 9.19 -3.39
CA ALA A 212 20.88 8.60 -4.49
C ALA A 212 21.51 8.94 -5.87
N GLU A 213 21.97 10.18 -6.04
CA GLU A 213 22.67 10.61 -7.25
C GLU A 213 24.02 9.89 -7.43
N VAL A 214 24.77 9.70 -6.36
CA VAL A 214 26.03 8.94 -6.39
C VAL A 214 25.79 7.44 -6.69
N ALA A 215 24.67 6.89 -6.25
CA ALA A 215 24.31 5.50 -6.54
C ALA A 215 23.86 5.31 -8.01
N GLU A 216 23.30 6.33 -8.64
CA GLU A 216 22.93 6.31 -10.04
C GLU A 216 24.15 6.46 -10.96
N GLU A 217 25.11 7.29 -10.58
CA GLU A 217 26.38 7.50 -11.31
C GLU A 217 27.30 6.25 -11.27
N THR A 218 27.26 5.49 -10.17
CA THR A 218 28.03 4.22 -10.08
C THR A 218 27.38 3.04 -10.81
N ALA A 219 26.10 3.15 -11.20
CA ALA A 219 25.39 2.13 -11.95
C ALA A 219 25.53 2.31 -13.49
N GLU A 220 26.01 3.46 -13.93
CA GLU A 220 26.29 3.70 -15.38
C GLU A 220 27.75 3.35 -15.76
N GLU A 221 28.64 3.07 -14.79
CA GLU A 221 30.05 2.69 -15.07
C GLU A 221 30.34 1.17 -15.02
N GLU A 222 29.36 0.28 -14.77
CA GLU A 222 29.50 -1.18 -14.90
C GLU A 222 28.65 -1.71 -16.09
#